data_e188f4aa3ca584974c2f8a4b57d4c164
#
_entry.id   e188f4aa3ca584974c2f8a4b57d4c164
#
_cell.length_a   1.000
_cell.length_b   1.000
_cell.length_c   1.000
_cell.angle_alpha   90.00
_cell.angle_beta   90.00
_cell.angle_gamma   90.00
#
_symmetry.space_group_name_H-M   'P 1'
#
loop_
_entity.id
_entity.type
_entity.pdbx_description
1 polymer ?
#
loop_
_entity_poly.entity_id
_entity_poly.type
_entity_poly.pdbx_seq_one_letter_code
_entity_poly.pdbx_strand_id
1 'polypeptide(L)'
;KSFHAQGAPLSIKTKVAVLHSWGKLRSWTLSGHFHETYMNDLIHINESLSGLPVDVSFISFEDVKAGALKDVDVVINAGYAGSAWSGGDNWKDEEVVSKLTEWVYNGGTFIGVDEPSAVAGYDTYFRMAHVLGIDEDTGARICHGKWQYDVSPVDGLMPEGSSIRGRSGLYLTDGNAR
;
A
#
# COMPACT_ATOMS: atom_id res chain seq x y z
N LYS A 1 15.25 -21.56 -33.85
CA LYS A 1 16.47 -21.00 -33.22
C LYS A 1 16.09 -20.79 -31.75
N SER A 2 16.60 -21.64 -30.84
CA SER A 2 16.37 -21.50 -29.42
C SER A 2 17.26 -20.37 -28.89
N PHE A 3 16.67 -19.37 -28.31
CA PHE A 3 17.37 -18.35 -27.52
C PHE A 3 17.74 -18.94 -26.16
N HIS A 4 18.78 -19.74 -26.11
CA HIS A 4 19.47 -19.97 -24.85
C HIS A 4 20.46 -18.83 -24.66
N ALA A 5 20.03 -17.76 -24.03
CA ALA A 5 20.96 -16.78 -23.49
C ALA A 5 21.81 -17.47 -22.43
N GLN A 6 23.10 -17.72 -22.73
CA GLN A 6 24.09 -18.07 -21.75
C GLN A 6 24.44 -16.81 -20.94
N GLY A 7 23.52 -16.35 -20.14
CA GLY A 7 23.75 -15.33 -19.13
C GLY A 7 23.58 -15.94 -17.75
N ALA A 8 24.35 -15.49 -16.77
CA ALA A 8 24.06 -15.80 -15.39
C ALA A 8 22.57 -15.45 -15.11
N PRO A 9 21.83 -16.30 -14.38
CA PRO A 9 20.45 -15.99 -14.08
C PRO A 9 20.40 -14.62 -13.40
N LEU A 10 19.57 -13.71 -13.93
CA LEU A 10 19.28 -12.44 -13.29
C LEU A 10 18.71 -12.77 -11.92
N SER A 11 19.50 -12.57 -10.87
CA SER A 11 18.99 -12.72 -9.53
C SER A 11 18.10 -11.52 -9.25
N ILE A 12 16.80 -11.73 -9.30
CA ILE A 12 15.80 -10.77 -8.81
C ILE A 12 16.06 -10.64 -7.31
N LYS A 13 16.51 -9.45 -6.89
CA LYS A 13 16.92 -9.22 -5.51
C LYS A 13 15.80 -8.65 -4.66
N THR A 14 14.93 -7.82 -5.25
CA THR A 14 13.87 -7.13 -4.52
C THR A 14 12.58 -7.93 -4.56
N LYS A 15 12.08 -8.28 -3.39
CA LYS A 15 10.84 -9.02 -3.21
C LYS A 15 9.73 -8.08 -2.76
N VAL A 16 8.71 -7.95 -3.57
CA VAL A 16 7.54 -7.10 -3.33
C VAL A 16 6.34 -7.98 -2.98
N ALA A 17 5.67 -7.68 -1.90
CA ALA A 17 4.44 -8.34 -1.53
C ALA A 17 3.26 -7.38 -1.56
N VAL A 18 2.17 -7.77 -2.21
CA VAL A 18 0.89 -7.06 -2.14
C VAL A 18 0.06 -7.68 -1.02
N LEU A 19 -0.24 -6.87 -0.01
CA LEU A 19 -1.04 -7.29 1.14
C LEU A 19 -2.52 -7.27 0.79
N HIS A 20 -3.22 -8.36 1.08
CA HIS A 20 -4.63 -8.50 0.75
C HIS A 20 -5.43 -9.31 1.79
N SER A 21 -6.74 -9.22 1.72
CA SER A 21 -7.68 -10.01 2.53
C SER A 21 -8.76 -10.65 1.65
N TRP A 22 -8.47 -11.78 1.07
CA TRP A 22 -9.39 -12.51 0.18
C TRP A 22 -10.73 -12.88 0.84
N GLY A 23 -10.77 -13.02 2.15
CA GLY A 23 -11.98 -13.38 2.88
C GLY A 23 -13.15 -12.41 2.70
N LYS A 24 -12.87 -11.15 2.37
CA LYS A 24 -13.88 -10.11 2.14
C LYS A 24 -14.29 -9.95 0.67
N LEU A 25 -13.65 -10.64 -0.25
CA LEU A 25 -13.95 -10.54 -1.68
C LEU A 25 -15.41 -10.99 -1.99
N ARG A 26 -15.92 -11.97 -1.24
CA ARG A 26 -17.29 -12.45 -1.39
C ARG A 26 -18.35 -11.39 -1.11
N SER A 27 -18.12 -10.51 -0.13
CA SER A 27 -19.09 -9.45 0.20
C SER A 27 -19.18 -8.40 -0.88
N TRP A 28 -18.12 -8.15 -1.65
CA TRP A 28 -18.15 -7.22 -2.76
C TRP A 28 -18.95 -7.72 -3.96
N THR A 29 -18.74 -8.99 -4.34
CA THR A 29 -19.50 -9.62 -5.42
C THR A 29 -20.99 -9.72 -5.11
N LEU A 30 -21.35 -9.93 -3.86
CA LEU A 30 -22.75 -10.02 -3.43
C LEU A 30 -23.43 -8.66 -3.32
N SER A 31 -22.70 -7.61 -3.02
CA SER A 31 -23.26 -6.25 -2.90
C SER A 31 -23.38 -5.51 -4.23
N GLY A 32 -22.95 -6.08 -5.33
CA GLY A 32 -22.97 -5.45 -6.65
C GLY A 32 -21.99 -4.27 -6.79
N HIS A 33 -21.15 -4.04 -5.79
CA HIS A 33 -20.14 -2.98 -5.77
C HIS A 33 -18.76 -3.47 -6.22
N PHE A 34 -18.70 -4.56 -6.95
CA PHE A 34 -17.48 -4.97 -7.62
C PHE A 34 -17.24 -4.05 -8.82
N HIS A 35 -16.83 -2.82 -8.52
CA HIS A 35 -16.55 -1.84 -9.53
C HIS A 35 -15.11 -1.92 -9.99
N GLU A 36 -14.89 -1.62 -11.24
CA GLU A 36 -13.58 -1.38 -11.83
C GLU A 36 -12.72 -0.46 -10.95
N THR A 37 -13.34 0.52 -10.30
CA THR A 37 -12.66 1.45 -9.39
C THR A 37 -11.91 0.76 -8.26
N TYR A 38 -12.49 -0.28 -7.63
CA TYR A 38 -11.82 -1.01 -6.54
C TYR A 38 -10.68 -1.92 -6.99
N MET A 39 -10.67 -2.26 -8.28
CA MET A 39 -9.62 -3.07 -8.88
C MET A 39 -8.52 -2.24 -9.53
N ASN A 40 -8.81 -0.98 -9.84
CA ASN A 40 -7.90 -0.13 -10.60
C ASN A 40 -6.56 0.05 -9.89
N ASP A 41 -6.56 0.25 -8.58
CA ASP A 41 -5.31 0.43 -7.84
C ASP A 41 -4.44 -0.82 -7.93
N LEU A 42 -5.04 -2.00 -7.79
CA LEU A 42 -4.33 -3.27 -7.94
C LEU A 42 -3.82 -3.47 -9.37
N ILE A 43 -4.65 -3.14 -10.36
CA ILE A 43 -4.26 -3.23 -11.78
C ILE A 43 -3.07 -2.32 -12.03
N HIS A 44 -3.15 -1.05 -11.63
CA HIS A 44 -2.08 -0.08 -11.84
C HIS A 44 -0.80 -0.44 -11.08
N ILE A 45 -0.91 -0.99 -9.87
CA ILE A 45 0.25 -1.51 -9.12
C ILE A 45 0.92 -2.63 -9.93
N ASN A 46 0.15 -3.62 -10.38
CA ASN A 46 0.70 -4.73 -11.16
C ASN A 46 1.31 -4.28 -12.48
N GLU A 47 0.65 -3.35 -13.19
CA GLU A 47 1.20 -2.75 -14.41
C GLU A 47 2.52 -2.03 -14.13
N SER A 48 2.59 -1.25 -13.06
CA SER A 48 3.80 -0.52 -12.67
C SER A 48 4.95 -1.45 -12.30
N LEU A 49 4.65 -2.57 -11.65
CA LEU A 49 5.65 -3.56 -11.25
C LEU A 49 6.10 -4.46 -12.40
N SER A 50 5.25 -4.69 -13.42
CA SER A 50 5.52 -5.64 -14.50
C SER A 50 6.75 -5.30 -15.34
N GLY A 51 7.16 -4.04 -15.37
CA GLY A 51 8.37 -3.58 -16.07
C GLY A 51 9.64 -3.56 -15.22
N LEU A 52 9.54 -3.93 -13.93
CA LEU A 52 10.65 -3.87 -12.99
C LEU A 52 11.24 -5.26 -12.72
N PRO A 53 12.55 -5.36 -12.44
CA PRO A 53 13.19 -6.61 -12.07
C PRO A 53 12.92 -6.98 -10.61
N VAL A 54 11.66 -7.14 -10.25
CA VAL A 54 11.19 -7.48 -8.89
C VAL A 54 10.43 -8.81 -8.90
N ASP A 55 10.48 -9.51 -7.77
CA ASP A 55 9.67 -10.70 -7.53
C ASP A 55 8.40 -10.29 -6.79
N VAL A 56 7.24 -10.46 -7.41
CA VAL A 56 5.95 -10.02 -6.88
C VAL A 56 5.17 -11.20 -6.33
N SER A 57 4.77 -11.10 -5.07
CA SER A 57 3.93 -12.08 -4.38
C SER A 57 2.71 -11.40 -3.76
N PHE A 58 1.74 -12.21 -3.36
CA PHE A 58 0.58 -11.78 -2.59
C PHE A 58 0.65 -12.42 -1.22
N ILE A 59 0.47 -11.62 -0.16
CA ILE A 59 0.45 -12.10 1.22
C ILE A 59 -0.84 -11.67 1.91
N SER A 60 -1.33 -12.53 2.78
CA SER A 60 -2.48 -12.25 3.64
C SER A 60 -2.05 -11.69 5.00
N PHE A 61 -3.00 -11.22 5.77
CA PHE A 61 -2.78 -10.80 7.16
C PHE A 61 -2.34 -11.97 8.04
N GLU A 62 -2.81 -13.18 7.76
CA GLU A 62 -2.36 -14.39 8.47
C GLU A 62 -0.92 -14.73 8.12
N ASP A 63 -0.51 -14.53 6.86
CA ASP A 63 0.89 -14.72 6.46
C ASP A 63 1.82 -13.74 7.19
N VAL A 64 1.38 -12.48 7.38
CA VAL A 64 2.12 -11.51 8.20
C VAL A 64 2.33 -12.03 9.61
N LYS A 65 1.28 -12.54 10.24
CA LYS A 65 1.37 -13.15 11.59
C LYS A 65 2.27 -14.39 11.60
N ALA A 66 2.23 -15.18 10.54
CA ALA A 66 3.07 -16.37 10.39
C ALA A 66 4.54 -16.07 10.09
N GLY A 67 4.93 -14.80 9.89
CA GLY A 67 6.31 -14.37 9.71
C GLY A 67 6.77 -14.28 8.26
N ALA A 68 5.85 -14.16 7.29
CA ALA A 68 6.18 -14.01 5.87
C ALA A 68 7.05 -12.78 5.57
N LEU A 69 7.01 -11.75 6.41
CA LEU A 69 7.76 -10.50 6.22
C LEU A 69 9.28 -10.69 6.19
N LYS A 70 9.82 -11.77 6.76
CA LYS A 70 11.26 -12.07 6.72
C LYS A 70 11.83 -12.23 5.31
N ASP A 71 11.00 -12.60 4.36
CA ASP A 71 11.38 -12.86 2.99
C ASP A 71 10.89 -11.77 2.02
N VAL A 72 10.50 -10.59 2.52
CA VAL A 72 9.92 -9.48 1.76
C VAL A 72 10.71 -8.21 2.03
N ASP A 73 10.99 -7.43 0.99
CA ASP A 73 11.66 -6.12 1.09
C ASP A 73 10.65 -4.97 1.05
N VAL A 74 9.56 -5.14 0.30
CA VAL A 74 8.53 -4.12 0.10
C VAL A 74 7.14 -4.72 0.31
N VAL A 75 6.31 -4.11 1.13
CA VAL A 75 4.88 -4.43 1.25
C VAL A 75 4.06 -3.28 0.69
N ILE A 76 3.14 -3.59 -0.22
CA ILE A 76 2.17 -2.63 -0.77
C ILE A 76 0.80 -2.96 -0.22
N ASN A 77 0.15 -1.98 0.41
CA ASN A 77 -1.25 -2.06 0.81
C ASN A 77 -2.04 -0.97 0.09
N ALA A 78 -3.11 -1.36 -0.57
CA ALA A 78 -3.85 -0.49 -1.47
C ALA A 78 -5.36 -0.66 -1.34
N GLY A 79 -6.09 0.28 -1.91
CA GLY A 79 -7.53 0.21 -2.11
C GLY A 79 -8.34 0.90 -1.03
N TYR A 80 -9.64 0.99 -1.27
CA TYR A 80 -10.59 1.67 -0.41
C TYR A 80 -10.75 1.01 0.96
N ALA A 81 -11.04 1.83 1.95
CA ALA A 81 -11.36 1.38 3.30
C ALA A 81 -12.42 0.28 3.32
N GLY A 82 -12.19 -0.73 4.14
CA GLY A 82 -13.10 -1.87 4.26
C GLY A 82 -13.10 -2.85 3.10
N SER A 83 -12.32 -2.59 2.06
CA SER A 83 -12.19 -3.49 0.93
C SER A 83 -11.27 -4.69 1.24
N ALA A 84 -11.33 -5.72 0.40
CA ALA A 84 -10.44 -6.87 0.52
C ALA A 84 -8.97 -6.50 0.25
N TRP A 85 -8.72 -5.45 -0.49
CA TRP A 85 -7.38 -4.98 -0.81
C TRP A 85 -6.79 -4.15 0.31
N SER A 86 -7.55 -3.19 0.84
CA SER A 86 -7.11 -2.40 2.00
C SER A 86 -7.03 -3.24 3.28
N GLY A 87 -7.89 -4.24 3.45
CA GLY A 87 -7.87 -5.17 4.59
C GLY A 87 -8.99 -4.97 5.61
N GLY A 88 -9.56 -3.78 5.72
CA GLY A 88 -10.67 -3.47 6.62
C GLY A 88 -10.41 -3.89 8.07
N ASP A 89 -11.31 -4.67 8.66
CA ASP A 89 -11.24 -5.07 10.07
C ASP A 89 -9.99 -5.88 10.45
N ASN A 90 -9.24 -6.42 9.47
CA ASN A 90 -7.97 -7.07 9.80
C ASN A 90 -6.95 -6.08 10.40
N TRP A 91 -7.10 -4.79 10.15
CA TRP A 91 -6.28 -3.75 10.75
C TRP A 91 -6.59 -3.47 12.24
N LYS A 92 -7.64 -4.10 12.80
CA LYS A 92 -7.90 -4.11 14.25
C LYS A 92 -6.99 -5.08 15.00
N ASP A 93 -6.28 -5.95 14.30
CA ASP A 93 -5.35 -6.90 14.88
C ASP A 93 -4.02 -6.21 15.22
N GLU A 94 -3.78 -6.00 16.50
CA GLU A 94 -2.57 -5.34 17.01
C GLU A 94 -1.29 -6.13 16.68
N GLU A 95 -1.37 -7.43 16.53
CA GLU A 95 -0.22 -8.25 16.17
C GLU A 95 0.26 -7.91 14.75
N VAL A 96 -0.68 -7.74 13.81
CA VAL A 96 -0.38 -7.34 12.43
C VAL A 96 0.29 -5.96 12.40
N VAL A 97 -0.31 -4.99 13.08
CA VAL A 97 0.20 -3.61 13.14
C VAL A 97 1.60 -3.59 13.74
N SER A 98 1.80 -4.29 14.86
CA SER A 98 3.10 -4.35 15.53
C SER A 98 4.17 -4.99 14.66
N LYS A 99 3.86 -6.11 14.02
CA LYS A 99 4.81 -6.83 13.14
C LYS A 99 5.22 -5.99 11.93
N LEU A 100 4.27 -5.33 11.28
CA LEU A 100 4.57 -4.45 10.16
C LEU A 100 5.38 -3.23 10.60
N THR A 101 5.04 -2.64 11.76
CA THR A 101 5.79 -1.51 12.31
C THR A 101 7.23 -1.91 12.63
N GLU A 102 7.43 -3.03 13.32
CA GLU A 102 8.76 -3.55 13.64
C GLU A 102 9.55 -3.88 12.37
N TRP A 103 8.89 -4.48 11.38
CA TRP A 103 9.52 -4.81 10.12
C TRP A 103 10.00 -3.56 9.36
N VAL A 104 9.19 -2.49 9.31
CA VAL A 104 9.61 -1.21 8.71
C VAL A 104 10.76 -0.59 9.51
N TYR A 105 10.69 -0.61 10.84
CA TYR A 105 11.77 -0.11 11.69
C TYR A 105 13.11 -0.84 11.41
N ASN A 106 13.05 -2.12 11.08
CA ASN A 106 14.19 -2.94 10.72
C ASN A 106 14.61 -2.84 9.24
N GLY A 107 14.08 -1.89 8.48
CA GLY A 107 14.51 -1.56 7.13
C GLY A 107 13.58 -2.04 6.01
N GLY A 108 12.42 -2.61 6.32
CA GLY A 108 11.38 -2.91 5.35
C GLY A 108 10.71 -1.64 4.80
N THR A 109 10.15 -1.70 3.61
CA THR A 109 9.46 -0.57 2.98
C THR A 109 7.96 -0.83 2.90
N PHE A 110 7.15 0.02 3.54
CA PHE A 110 5.68 -0.04 3.45
C PHE A 110 5.17 1.06 2.53
N ILE A 111 4.46 0.68 1.46
CA ILE A 111 3.86 1.59 0.49
C ILE A 111 2.34 1.55 0.65
N GLY A 112 1.76 2.70 0.94
CA GLY A 112 0.31 2.87 0.98
C GLY A 112 -0.22 3.49 -0.31
N VAL A 113 -1.33 2.97 -0.83
CA VAL A 113 -2.01 3.48 -2.03
C VAL A 113 -3.49 3.62 -1.73
N ASP A 114 -4.07 4.76 -2.04
CA ASP A 114 -5.46 5.13 -1.78
C ASP A 114 -5.75 5.26 -0.27
N GLU A 115 -6.47 4.33 0.35
CA GLU A 115 -6.78 4.31 1.79
C GLU A 115 -6.11 3.12 2.50
N PRO A 116 -4.78 3.10 2.56
CA PRO A 116 -4.03 1.99 3.14
C PRO A 116 -4.27 1.89 4.64
N SER A 117 -4.40 0.67 5.13
CA SER A 117 -4.61 0.39 6.56
C SER A 117 -5.82 1.10 7.20
N ALA A 118 -6.78 1.55 6.39
CA ALA A 118 -7.95 2.27 6.88
C ALA A 118 -8.90 1.37 7.66
N VAL A 119 -9.25 1.80 8.87
CA VAL A 119 -10.26 1.15 9.71
C VAL A 119 -10.86 2.13 10.72
N ALA A 120 -12.17 2.06 10.90
CA ALA A 120 -12.86 2.92 11.86
C ALA A 120 -12.66 2.48 13.32
N GLY A 121 -12.76 3.44 14.23
CA GLY A 121 -12.78 3.20 15.69
C GLY A 121 -11.44 3.39 16.40
N TYR A 122 -10.49 4.05 15.75
CA TYR A 122 -9.19 4.43 16.31
C TYR A 122 -8.96 5.93 16.23
N ASP A 123 -7.95 6.43 16.94
CA ASP A 123 -7.57 7.85 16.93
C ASP A 123 -7.05 8.30 15.57
N THR A 124 -6.49 7.37 14.78
CA THR A 124 -6.07 7.57 13.39
C THR A 124 -6.98 6.78 12.46
N TYR A 125 -7.22 7.30 11.27
CA TYR A 125 -7.96 6.60 10.22
C TYR A 125 -7.10 5.51 9.58
N PHE A 126 -5.82 5.81 9.31
CA PHE A 126 -4.85 4.81 8.88
C PHE A 126 -4.15 4.20 10.10
N ARG A 127 -4.31 2.90 10.32
CA ARG A 127 -3.64 2.22 11.43
C ARG A 127 -2.11 2.30 11.34
N MET A 128 -1.58 2.46 10.14
CA MET A 128 -0.15 2.64 9.88
C MET A 128 0.24 4.12 9.71
N ALA A 129 -0.58 5.07 10.15
CA ALA A 129 -0.30 6.51 10.05
C ALA A 129 1.07 6.89 10.61
N HIS A 130 1.48 6.29 11.73
CA HIS A 130 2.78 6.51 12.37
C HIS A 130 3.97 6.02 11.53
N VAL A 131 3.76 5.06 10.64
CA VAL A 131 4.76 4.56 9.67
C VAL A 131 4.73 5.39 8.40
N LEU A 132 3.52 5.69 7.91
CA LEU A 132 3.31 6.46 6.68
C LEU A 132 3.68 7.95 6.84
N GLY A 133 3.62 8.48 8.06
CA GLY A 133 3.79 9.90 8.33
C GLY A 133 2.59 10.77 7.93
N ILE A 134 1.51 10.15 7.50
CA ILE A 134 0.26 10.81 7.08
C ILE A 134 -0.94 10.06 7.61
N ASP A 135 -2.07 10.79 7.73
CA ASP A 135 -3.37 10.21 8.02
C ASP A 135 -4.45 10.88 7.16
N GLU A 136 -5.63 10.29 7.07
CA GLU A 136 -6.77 10.91 6.41
C GLU A 136 -7.49 11.88 7.36
N ASP A 137 -7.82 13.07 6.87
CA ASP A 137 -8.66 14.02 7.59
C ASP A 137 -10.15 13.64 7.41
N THR A 138 -10.70 12.98 8.41
CA THR A 138 -12.08 12.45 8.37
C THR A 138 -13.15 13.46 8.73
N GLY A 139 -12.86 14.77 8.77
CA GLY A 139 -13.95 15.73 8.74
C GLY A 139 -14.03 16.79 9.80
N ALA A 140 -12.96 17.09 10.52
CA ALA A 140 -12.93 18.26 11.40
C ALA A 140 -12.39 19.53 10.72
N ARG A 141 -11.69 19.37 9.61
CA ARG A 141 -11.08 20.47 8.85
C ARG A 141 -11.51 20.39 7.39
N ILE A 142 -12.09 21.45 6.87
CA ILE A 142 -12.28 21.61 5.44
C ILE A 142 -10.91 21.94 4.83
N CYS A 143 -10.16 20.93 4.53
CA CYS A 143 -9.00 21.06 3.67
C CYS A 143 -9.50 21.20 2.25
N HIS A 144 -9.17 22.29 1.58
CA HIS A 144 -9.43 22.40 0.15
C HIS A 144 -8.59 21.36 -0.57
N GLY A 145 -9.25 20.43 -1.22
CA GLY A 145 -8.59 19.34 -1.93
C GLY A 145 -7.57 19.87 -2.93
N LYS A 146 -6.34 19.42 -2.80
CA LYS A 146 -5.34 19.66 -3.83
C LYS A 146 -5.44 18.56 -4.86
N TRP A 147 -5.52 18.93 -6.11
CA TRP A 147 -5.57 18.02 -7.26
C TRP A 147 -4.16 17.65 -7.76
N GLN A 148 -3.20 18.48 -7.37
CA GLN A 148 -1.82 18.36 -7.79
C GLN A 148 -0.94 18.75 -6.61
N TYR A 149 0.08 17.94 -6.39
CA TYR A 149 1.08 18.17 -5.36
C TYR A 149 2.41 18.46 -6.01
N ASP A 150 3.06 19.53 -5.56
CA ASP A 150 4.45 19.76 -5.91
C ASP A 150 5.30 18.76 -5.12
N VAL A 151 6.18 18.08 -5.82
CA VAL A 151 7.06 17.09 -5.22
C VAL A 151 8.38 17.76 -4.87
N SER A 152 8.72 17.74 -3.60
CA SER A 152 10.08 18.09 -3.19
C SER A 152 11.01 16.93 -3.53
N PRO A 153 12.16 17.20 -4.16
CA PRO A 153 13.13 16.14 -4.44
C PRO A 153 13.61 15.53 -3.13
N VAL A 154 13.49 14.21 -3.03
CA VAL A 154 14.02 13.43 -1.92
C VAL A 154 15.13 12.55 -2.47
N ASP A 155 16.37 12.85 -2.10
CA ASP A 155 17.57 12.06 -2.42
C ASP A 155 17.69 11.57 -3.88
N GLY A 156 17.27 12.43 -4.82
CA GLY A 156 17.34 12.11 -6.25
C GLY A 156 16.31 11.12 -6.78
N LEU A 157 15.32 10.73 -5.98
CA LEU A 157 14.27 9.83 -6.41
C LEU A 157 13.35 10.44 -7.46
N MET A 158 13.15 11.76 -7.38
CA MET A 158 12.34 12.48 -8.37
C MET A 158 13.04 13.76 -8.83
N PRO A 159 12.96 14.10 -10.12
CA PRO A 159 13.52 15.36 -10.63
C PRO A 159 12.88 16.57 -9.96
N GLU A 160 13.67 17.63 -9.77
CA GLU A 160 13.15 18.92 -9.31
C GLU A 160 12.06 19.44 -10.27
N GLY A 161 10.97 19.97 -9.71
CA GLY A 161 9.82 20.42 -10.51
C GLY A 161 8.86 19.32 -10.93
N SER A 162 9.06 18.07 -10.49
CA SER A 162 8.08 17.00 -10.67
C SER A 162 6.80 17.32 -9.93
N SER A 163 5.66 16.90 -10.49
CA SER A 163 4.36 16.99 -9.83
C SER A 163 3.63 15.67 -9.89
N ILE A 164 2.87 15.38 -8.85
CA ILE A 164 1.99 14.21 -8.78
C ILE A 164 0.56 14.69 -8.83
N ARG A 165 -0.22 14.11 -9.73
CA ARG A 165 -1.65 14.37 -9.78
C ARG A 165 -2.34 13.43 -8.80
N GLY A 166 -2.89 13.99 -7.72
CA GLY A 166 -3.65 13.26 -6.73
C GLY A 166 -5.10 13.03 -7.17
N ARG A 167 -5.77 12.12 -6.45
CA ARG A 167 -7.21 11.89 -6.60
C ARG A 167 -7.98 12.99 -5.89
N SER A 168 -9.06 13.46 -6.50
CA SER A 168 -9.98 14.41 -5.84
C SER A 168 -10.73 13.73 -4.69
N GLY A 169 -10.88 14.45 -3.57
CA GLY A 169 -11.70 14.00 -2.43
C GLY A 169 -10.95 13.28 -1.32
N LEU A 170 -9.65 13.03 -1.46
CA LEU A 170 -8.80 12.59 -0.37
C LEU A 170 -8.16 13.79 0.34
N TYR A 171 -8.36 13.88 1.63
CA TYR A 171 -7.78 14.91 2.49
C TYR A 171 -6.80 14.24 3.44
N LEU A 172 -5.55 14.65 3.40
CA LEU A 172 -4.49 14.07 4.22
C LEU A 172 -4.02 15.06 5.26
N THR A 173 -3.69 14.58 6.43
CA THR A 173 -3.00 15.30 7.49
C THR A 173 -1.62 14.69 7.73
N ASP A 174 -0.76 15.44 8.39
CA ASP A 174 0.52 14.97 8.88
C ASP A 174 0.35 13.99 10.06
N GLY A 175 -0.02 12.78 9.83
CA GLY A 175 -0.33 11.69 10.77
C GLY A 175 0.56 11.56 12.02
N ASN A 176 0.90 12.68 12.69
CA ASN A 176 1.83 12.76 13.83
C ASN A 176 3.22 12.20 13.52
N ALA A 177 3.68 12.29 12.29
CA ALA A 177 5.08 12.03 11.95
C ALA A 177 5.99 12.93 12.81
N ARG A 178 6.80 12.31 13.66
CA ARG A 178 7.81 12.97 14.49
C ARG A 178 9.19 12.58 14.04
#